data_8ac90fa7295d4b7abbffcda9ea38a64d
#
_entry.id   8ac90fa7295d4b7abbffcda9ea38a64d
#
_cell.length_a   1.000
_cell.length_b   1.000
_cell.length_c   1.000
_cell.angle_alpha   90.00
_cell.angle_beta   90.00
_cell.angle_gamma   90.00
#
_symmetry.space_group_name_H-M   'P 1'
#
loop_
_entity.id
_entity.type
_entity.pdbx_description
1 polymer ?
#
loop_
_entity_poly.entity_id
_entity_poly.type
_entity_poly.pdbx_seq_one_letter_code
_entity_poly.pdbx_strand_id
1 'polypeptide(L)'
;MGVGPSDLSLGLDALREYQKMAKFPFLSANLIDTTTGKPVFQESVVIEKGGVRFGIFGVMMPRLNPTYAVRALRGAKLEDPLEAAKRAVAALKKSSDVIVALGQMNVPDNEKLLEEVTDIDVLIDPLSKSGSKAIWVNADEFFTVHNGTPRLRIDGQGSRVGVFDMYFSADKELTAHEGYDAPLEPHYMDHPEVVRRMGLARRGAEFRSGSPNEEIPLSEELLGQEGCGSCHEAQHKFWQSTSHAHTFVSLEKTGDQKRMDCIGCHTLGYGISFIDPEEAVSFKEVQCENCHGVRAGHAENPRQAVFGSVAENTCWSCHNPTFTQKDFDYAGTLERVSCPKIQR
;
A
#
# COMPACT_ATOMS: atom_id res chain seq x y z
N MET A 1 -1.99 -14.11 -5.34
CA MET A 1 -1.65 -13.02 -4.39
C MET A 1 -2.26 -11.72 -4.90
N GLY A 2 -3.00 -10.98 -4.08
CA GLY A 2 -3.42 -9.61 -4.44
C GLY A 2 -2.23 -8.67 -4.36
N VAL A 3 -2.00 -7.89 -5.42
CA VAL A 3 -0.96 -6.86 -5.44
C VAL A 3 -1.46 -5.63 -4.69
N GLY A 4 -0.67 -5.14 -3.75
CA GLY A 4 -0.97 -3.97 -2.96
C GLY A 4 0.05 -2.84 -3.13
N PRO A 5 -0.21 -1.67 -2.53
CA PRO A 5 0.70 -0.53 -2.62
C PRO A 5 2.13 -0.82 -2.16
N SER A 6 2.27 -1.59 -1.09
CA SER A 6 3.60 -1.94 -0.54
C SER A 6 4.43 -2.80 -1.50
N ASP A 7 3.79 -3.65 -2.31
CA ASP A 7 4.48 -4.48 -3.29
C ASP A 7 5.11 -3.64 -4.40
N LEU A 8 4.51 -2.49 -4.70
CA LEU A 8 5.01 -1.54 -5.70
C LEU A 8 6.24 -0.75 -5.24
N SER A 9 6.62 -0.84 -3.98
CA SER A 9 7.77 -0.09 -3.42
C SER A 9 9.09 -0.39 -4.14
N LEU A 10 9.24 -1.61 -4.63
CA LEU A 10 10.41 -2.03 -5.40
C LEU A 10 10.34 -1.67 -6.89
N GLY A 11 9.23 -1.08 -7.33
CA GLY A 11 8.94 -0.78 -8.73
C GLY A 11 8.37 -1.98 -9.51
N LEU A 12 7.71 -1.67 -10.63
CA LEU A 12 7.00 -2.67 -11.44
C LEU A 12 7.91 -3.73 -12.05
N ASP A 13 9.13 -3.36 -12.43
CA ASP A 13 10.04 -4.30 -13.09
C ASP A 13 10.50 -5.39 -12.11
N ALA A 14 10.84 -5.02 -10.88
CA ALA A 14 11.14 -5.99 -9.83
C ALA A 14 9.94 -6.90 -9.55
N LEU A 15 8.74 -6.34 -9.50
CA LEU A 15 7.54 -7.12 -9.24
C LEU A 15 7.21 -8.08 -10.39
N ARG A 16 7.46 -7.69 -11.64
CA ARG A 16 7.37 -8.56 -12.81
C ARG A 16 8.36 -9.73 -12.75
N GLU A 17 9.59 -9.49 -12.29
CA GLU A 17 10.57 -10.57 -12.09
C GLU A 17 10.13 -11.52 -10.97
N TYR A 18 9.62 -11.02 -9.86
CA TYR A 18 9.05 -11.87 -8.81
C TYR A 18 7.86 -12.71 -9.30
N GLN A 19 7.00 -12.13 -10.15
CA GLN A 19 5.90 -12.87 -10.78
C GLN A 19 6.41 -14.07 -11.59
N LYS A 20 7.52 -13.92 -12.33
CA LYS A 20 8.10 -15.04 -13.11
C LYS A 20 8.62 -16.17 -12.21
N MET A 21 9.09 -15.84 -11.02
CA MET A 21 9.59 -16.80 -10.05
C MET A 21 8.48 -17.45 -9.21
N ALA A 22 7.35 -16.76 -9.05
CA ALA A 22 6.24 -17.23 -8.24
C ALA A 22 5.50 -18.39 -8.91
N LYS A 23 5.09 -19.38 -8.10
CA LYS A 23 4.24 -20.50 -8.55
C LYS A 23 2.74 -20.20 -8.45
N PHE A 24 2.39 -18.95 -8.28
CA PHE A 24 1.02 -18.47 -8.14
C PHE A 24 0.88 -17.10 -8.86
N PRO A 25 -0.30 -16.77 -9.38
CA PRO A 25 -0.49 -15.51 -10.07
C PRO A 25 -0.47 -14.32 -9.10
N PHE A 26 0.06 -13.18 -9.58
CA PHE A 26 -0.18 -11.88 -8.99
C PHE A 26 -1.46 -11.31 -9.61
N LEU A 27 -2.35 -10.79 -8.79
CA LEU A 27 -3.67 -10.33 -9.22
C LEU A 27 -3.82 -8.83 -8.97
N SER A 28 -4.17 -8.09 -10.01
CA SER A 28 -4.58 -6.69 -9.92
C SER A 28 -5.44 -6.30 -11.12
N ALA A 29 -6.72 -6.06 -10.89
CA ALA A 29 -7.65 -5.67 -11.94
C ALA A 29 -7.55 -4.19 -12.32
N ASN A 30 -7.01 -3.33 -11.46
CA ASN A 30 -6.96 -1.89 -11.66
C ASN A 30 -5.57 -1.29 -11.89
N LEU A 31 -4.52 -2.10 -11.94
CA LEU A 31 -3.18 -1.63 -12.32
C LEU A 31 -2.96 -1.85 -13.82
N ILE A 32 -2.96 -0.76 -14.59
CA ILE A 32 -3.00 -0.79 -16.06
C ILE A 32 -1.68 -0.28 -16.64
N ASP A 33 -1.11 -1.03 -17.57
CA ASP A 33 0.05 -0.62 -18.36
C ASP A 33 -0.36 0.50 -19.33
N THR A 34 0.32 1.64 -19.27
CA THR A 34 -0.03 2.82 -20.06
C THR A 34 0.28 2.68 -21.55
N THR A 35 1.16 1.76 -21.92
CA THR A 35 1.54 1.51 -23.32
C THR A 35 0.52 0.61 -24.01
N THR A 36 0.10 -0.45 -23.32
CA THR A 36 -0.77 -1.48 -23.90
C THR A 36 -2.25 -1.26 -23.57
N GLY A 37 -2.57 -0.47 -22.56
CA GLY A 37 -3.91 -0.30 -22.02
C GLY A 37 -4.47 -1.56 -21.34
N LYS A 38 -3.62 -2.56 -21.06
CA LYS A 38 -4.00 -3.83 -20.45
C LYS A 38 -3.53 -3.89 -19.00
N PRO A 39 -4.14 -4.74 -18.15
CA PRO A 39 -3.64 -4.99 -16.80
C PRO A 39 -2.17 -5.42 -16.81
N VAL A 40 -1.39 -4.88 -15.87
CA VAL A 40 0.04 -5.23 -15.71
C VAL A 40 0.20 -6.66 -15.23
N PHE A 41 -0.72 -7.11 -14.38
CA PHE A 41 -0.82 -8.47 -13.86
C PHE A 41 -2.16 -9.08 -14.26
N GLN A 42 -2.36 -10.34 -13.95
CA GLN A 42 -3.62 -11.01 -14.19
C GLN A 42 -4.75 -10.35 -13.37
N GLU A 43 -5.90 -10.07 -14.00
CA GLU A 43 -7.02 -9.45 -13.27
C GLU A 43 -7.61 -10.40 -12.23
N SER A 44 -7.77 -11.66 -12.64
CA SER A 44 -8.42 -12.69 -11.83
C SER A 44 -7.90 -14.09 -12.18
N VAL A 45 -8.21 -15.06 -11.33
CA VAL A 45 -7.94 -16.48 -11.55
C VAL A 45 -9.15 -17.30 -11.08
N VAL A 46 -9.41 -18.41 -11.74
CA VAL A 46 -10.37 -19.41 -11.26
C VAL A 46 -9.60 -20.62 -10.74
N ILE A 47 -9.89 -21.03 -9.52
CA ILE A 47 -9.31 -22.20 -8.85
C ILE A 47 -10.45 -23.14 -8.49
N GLU A 48 -10.35 -24.41 -8.88
CA GLU A 48 -11.30 -25.42 -8.46
C GLU A 48 -10.76 -26.19 -7.25
N LYS A 49 -11.59 -26.29 -6.22
CA LYS A 49 -11.29 -27.07 -5.02
C LYS A 49 -12.58 -27.72 -4.49
N GLY A 50 -12.53 -29.04 -4.31
CA GLY A 50 -13.70 -29.79 -3.82
C GLY A 50 -14.90 -29.74 -4.77
N GLY A 51 -14.69 -29.55 -6.07
CA GLY A 51 -15.76 -29.42 -7.07
C GLY A 51 -16.40 -28.02 -7.14
N VAL A 52 -15.97 -27.07 -6.30
CA VAL A 52 -16.40 -25.66 -6.31
C VAL A 52 -15.35 -24.81 -7.00
N ARG A 53 -15.80 -23.93 -7.90
CA ARG A 53 -14.93 -23.01 -8.67
C ARG A 53 -14.90 -21.65 -7.97
N PHE A 54 -13.75 -21.27 -7.49
CA PHE A 54 -13.50 -19.98 -6.85
C PHE A 54 -12.90 -19.01 -7.86
N GLY A 55 -13.62 -17.96 -8.20
CA GLY A 55 -13.12 -16.83 -8.98
C GLY A 55 -12.51 -15.80 -8.06
N ILE A 56 -11.22 -15.56 -8.17
CA ILE A 56 -10.48 -14.67 -7.27
C ILE A 56 -9.93 -13.50 -8.08
N PHE A 57 -10.20 -12.28 -7.66
CA PHE A 57 -9.63 -11.08 -8.27
C PHE A 57 -8.97 -10.16 -7.23
N GLY A 58 -8.08 -9.29 -7.68
CA GLY A 58 -7.39 -8.32 -6.82
C GLY A 58 -7.69 -6.89 -7.25
N VAL A 59 -7.93 -6.01 -6.27
CA VAL A 59 -7.99 -4.55 -6.47
C VAL A 59 -7.20 -3.85 -5.38
N MET A 60 -6.57 -2.72 -5.73
CA MET A 60 -5.82 -1.92 -4.77
C MET A 60 -6.35 -0.49 -4.73
N MET A 61 -6.03 0.22 -3.63
CA MET A 61 -6.41 1.62 -3.47
C MET A 61 -5.96 2.46 -4.66
N PRO A 62 -6.80 3.40 -5.12
CA PRO A 62 -6.50 4.20 -6.31
C PRO A 62 -5.45 5.29 -6.06
N ARG A 63 -5.01 5.42 -4.82
CA ARG A 63 -4.13 6.50 -4.37
C ARG A 63 -2.87 5.91 -3.74
N LEU A 64 -1.75 6.23 -4.34
CA LEU A 64 -0.44 6.02 -3.74
C LEU A 64 0.09 7.37 -3.24
N ASN A 65 0.95 7.33 -2.22
CA ASN A 65 1.69 8.54 -1.84
C ASN A 65 2.35 9.15 -3.08
N PRO A 66 2.16 10.45 -3.39
CA PRO A 66 2.67 11.07 -4.61
C PRO A 66 4.17 10.86 -4.84
N THR A 67 4.96 10.97 -3.80
CA THR A 67 6.42 10.77 -3.85
C THR A 67 6.79 9.36 -4.31
N TYR A 68 6.04 8.39 -3.88
CA TYR A 68 6.23 6.98 -4.16
C TYR A 68 5.57 6.56 -5.50
N ALA A 69 4.43 7.18 -5.84
CA ALA A 69 3.66 6.84 -7.03
C ALA A 69 4.45 7.02 -8.34
N VAL A 70 5.32 8.02 -8.42
CA VAL A 70 6.12 8.32 -9.63
C VAL A 70 6.96 7.13 -10.06
N ARG A 71 7.65 6.47 -9.11
CA ARG A 71 8.45 5.29 -9.41
C ARG A 71 7.60 4.02 -9.48
N ALA A 72 6.72 3.86 -8.50
CA ALA A 72 5.87 2.67 -8.38
C ALA A 72 4.99 2.45 -9.61
N LEU A 73 4.55 3.54 -10.25
CA LEU A 73 3.67 3.52 -11.42
C LEU A 73 4.40 3.88 -12.73
N ARG A 74 5.73 3.80 -12.80
CA ARG A 74 6.45 4.05 -14.05
C ARG A 74 5.95 3.11 -15.16
N GLY A 75 5.31 3.67 -16.20
CA GLY A 75 4.70 2.89 -17.28
C GLY A 75 3.35 2.25 -16.94
N ALA A 76 2.76 2.57 -15.78
CA ALA A 76 1.43 2.13 -15.41
C ALA A 76 0.59 3.25 -14.79
N LYS A 77 -0.71 3.01 -14.66
CA LYS A 77 -1.67 3.86 -13.96
C LYS A 77 -2.62 3.00 -13.15
N LEU A 78 -3.21 3.58 -12.12
CA LEU A 78 -4.32 2.97 -11.41
C LEU A 78 -5.64 3.48 -11.98
N GLU A 79 -6.51 2.55 -12.34
CA GLU A 79 -7.92 2.82 -12.65
C GLU A 79 -8.76 2.82 -11.37
N ASP A 80 -9.99 3.30 -11.50
CA ASP A 80 -10.97 3.24 -10.43
C ASP A 80 -11.18 1.77 -9.99
N PRO A 81 -10.97 1.42 -8.71
CA PRO A 81 -11.08 0.05 -8.24
C PRO A 81 -12.50 -0.50 -8.32
N LEU A 82 -13.53 0.33 -8.21
CA LEU A 82 -14.92 -0.11 -8.30
C LEU A 82 -15.28 -0.52 -9.73
N GLU A 83 -14.87 0.26 -10.72
CA GLU A 83 -15.11 -0.06 -12.13
C GLU A 83 -14.30 -1.31 -12.54
N ALA A 84 -13.07 -1.44 -12.06
CA ALA A 84 -12.26 -2.63 -12.29
C ALA A 84 -12.87 -3.88 -11.62
N ALA A 85 -13.40 -3.75 -10.40
CA ALA A 85 -14.09 -4.83 -9.70
C ALA A 85 -15.37 -5.26 -10.42
N LYS A 86 -16.21 -4.32 -10.86
CA LYS A 86 -17.43 -4.62 -11.65
C LYS A 86 -17.08 -5.41 -12.91
N ARG A 87 -16.00 -5.02 -13.61
CA ARG A 87 -15.52 -5.72 -14.80
C ARG A 87 -15.04 -7.15 -14.47
N ALA A 88 -14.25 -7.30 -13.42
CA ALA A 88 -13.71 -8.59 -12.99
C ALA A 88 -14.83 -9.55 -12.54
N VAL A 89 -15.77 -9.07 -11.72
CA VAL A 89 -16.94 -9.83 -11.27
C VAL A 89 -17.79 -10.27 -12.45
N ALA A 90 -18.11 -9.38 -13.39
CA ALA A 90 -18.89 -9.72 -14.58
C ALA A 90 -18.24 -10.82 -15.44
N ALA A 91 -16.89 -10.86 -15.48
CA ALA A 91 -16.16 -11.91 -16.17
C ALA A 91 -16.22 -13.24 -15.38
N LEU A 92 -16.00 -13.18 -14.05
CA LEU A 92 -15.94 -14.35 -13.17
C LEU A 92 -17.30 -15.05 -13.00
N LYS A 93 -18.42 -14.34 -12.99
CA LYS A 93 -19.77 -14.91 -12.90
C LYS A 93 -20.05 -16.01 -13.94
N LYS A 94 -19.36 -15.99 -15.06
CA LYS A 94 -19.53 -17.00 -16.13
C LYS A 94 -18.78 -18.30 -15.86
N SER A 95 -17.82 -18.30 -14.98
CA SER A 95 -16.86 -19.40 -14.81
C SER A 95 -16.65 -19.82 -13.36
N SER A 96 -17.25 -19.14 -12.40
CA SER A 96 -17.05 -19.36 -10.96
C SER A 96 -18.37 -19.62 -10.26
N ASP A 97 -18.32 -20.43 -9.22
CA ASP A 97 -19.42 -20.71 -8.31
C ASP A 97 -19.37 -19.75 -7.10
N VAL A 98 -18.17 -19.26 -6.74
CA VAL A 98 -17.91 -18.31 -5.66
C VAL A 98 -16.95 -17.23 -6.15
N ILE A 99 -17.18 -15.96 -5.80
CA ILE A 99 -16.33 -14.83 -6.15
C ILE A 99 -15.67 -14.26 -4.88
N VAL A 100 -14.33 -14.25 -4.89
CA VAL A 100 -13.51 -13.75 -3.79
C VAL A 100 -12.77 -12.50 -4.23
N ALA A 101 -12.92 -11.41 -3.49
CA ALA A 101 -12.16 -10.19 -3.70
C ALA A 101 -10.95 -10.13 -2.76
N LEU A 102 -9.78 -9.78 -3.29
CA LEU A 102 -8.58 -9.41 -2.52
C LEU A 102 -8.47 -7.88 -2.53
N GLY A 103 -9.04 -7.23 -1.51
CA GLY A 103 -9.18 -5.77 -1.43
C GLY A 103 -7.99 -5.11 -0.76
N GLN A 104 -6.94 -4.78 -1.52
CA GLN A 104 -5.76 -4.07 -1.02
C GLN A 104 -6.03 -2.57 -0.85
N MET A 105 -7.07 -2.24 -0.09
CA MET A 105 -7.58 -0.89 0.14
C MET A 105 -7.78 -0.63 1.63
N ASN A 106 -8.09 0.62 1.99
CA ASN A 106 -8.50 0.93 3.36
C ASN A 106 -9.92 0.44 3.66
N VAL A 107 -10.31 0.49 4.93
CA VAL A 107 -11.61 -0.01 5.39
C VAL A 107 -12.79 0.66 4.69
N PRO A 108 -12.88 2.00 4.62
CA PRO A 108 -14.01 2.64 3.93
C PRO A 108 -14.10 2.30 2.44
N ASP A 109 -12.97 2.20 1.73
CA ASP A 109 -12.98 1.87 0.31
C ASP A 109 -13.39 0.39 0.08
N ASN A 110 -13.00 -0.53 0.97
CA ASN A 110 -13.45 -1.92 0.95
C ASN A 110 -14.94 -2.06 1.30
N GLU A 111 -15.45 -1.26 2.21
CA GLU A 111 -16.89 -1.21 2.52
C GLU A 111 -17.68 -0.68 1.33
N LYS A 112 -17.23 0.39 0.71
CA LYS A 112 -17.82 0.93 -0.51
C LYS A 112 -17.78 -0.08 -1.67
N LEU A 113 -16.72 -0.87 -1.79
CA LEU A 113 -16.65 -1.95 -2.76
C LEU A 113 -17.80 -2.94 -2.57
N LEU A 114 -18.07 -3.38 -1.33
CA LEU A 114 -19.17 -4.31 -1.03
C LEU A 114 -20.55 -3.67 -1.16
N GLU A 115 -20.67 -2.37 -1.04
CA GLU A 115 -21.92 -1.64 -1.27
C GLU A 115 -22.27 -1.53 -2.76
N GLU A 116 -21.27 -1.31 -3.61
CA GLU A 116 -21.48 -1.04 -5.03
C GLU A 116 -21.35 -2.29 -5.93
N VAL A 117 -20.69 -3.35 -5.44
CA VAL A 117 -20.44 -4.59 -6.20
C VAL A 117 -21.04 -5.78 -5.44
N THR A 118 -22.29 -6.07 -5.72
CA THR A 118 -23.15 -6.98 -4.93
C THR A 118 -22.87 -8.48 -5.12
N ASP A 119 -22.11 -8.86 -6.13
CA ASP A 119 -21.86 -10.26 -6.47
C ASP A 119 -20.49 -10.77 -5.95
N ILE A 120 -19.96 -10.14 -4.91
CA ILE A 120 -18.78 -10.61 -4.18
C ILE A 120 -19.26 -11.46 -3.01
N ASP A 121 -18.86 -12.73 -2.98
CA ASP A 121 -19.27 -13.67 -1.93
C ASP A 121 -18.37 -13.58 -0.69
N VAL A 122 -17.08 -13.22 -0.87
CA VAL A 122 -16.11 -13.05 0.23
C VAL A 122 -15.14 -11.93 -0.12
N LEU A 123 -14.88 -11.05 0.85
CA LEU A 123 -13.81 -10.07 0.78
C LEU A 123 -12.69 -10.44 1.75
N ILE A 124 -11.47 -10.53 1.25
CA ILE A 124 -10.25 -10.64 2.07
C ILE A 124 -9.52 -9.31 2.00
N ASP A 125 -9.41 -8.61 3.14
CA ASP A 125 -8.68 -7.36 3.23
C ASP A 125 -7.51 -7.44 4.23
N PRO A 126 -6.38 -6.79 3.94
CA PRO A 126 -5.30 -6.72 4.91
C PRO A 126 -5.69 -5.76 6.03
N LEU A 127 -5.56 -6.21 7.27
CA LEU A 127 -5.54 -5.32 8.42
C LEU A 127 -4.18 -4.63 8.48
N SER A 128 -4.07 -3.50 7.80
CA SER A 128 -2.93 -2.63 8.00
C SER A 128 -3.21 -1.74 9.21
N LYS A 129 -2.89 -2.22 10.41
CA LYS A 129 -2.70 -1.35 11.57
C LYS A 129 -1.22 -0.98 11.63
N SER A 130 -0.87 0.14 11.03
CA SER A 130 0.38 0.84 11.32
C SER A 130 0.32 1.35 12.76
N GLY A 131 1.17 0.83 13.60
CA GLY A 131 1.32 1.32 14.96
C GLY A 131 2.06 0.28 15.82
N SER A 132 3.07 0.74 16.52
CA SER A 132 4.06 0.04 17.36
C SER A 132 3.51 -0.73 18.58
N LYS A 133 2.21 -0.98 18.65
CA LYS A 133 1.62 -1.97 19.52
C LYS A 133 0.92 -2.97 18.63
N ALA A 134 1.35 -4.23 18.68
CA ALA A 134 0.57 -5.35 18.21
C ALA A 134 -0.80 -5.25 18.91
N ILE A 135 -1.72 -4.53 18.27
CA ILE A 135 -3.10 -4.52 18.69
C ILE A 135 -3.58 -5.88 18.22
N TRP A 136 -3.67 -6.79 19.15
CA TRP A 136 -4.34 -8.07 18.97
C TRP A 136 -5.67 -7.77 18.32
N VAL A 137 -5.84 -8.22 17.09
CA VAL A 137 -7.16 -8.24 16.47
C VAL A 137 -7.95 -9.19 17.36
N ASN A 138 -8.96 -8.68 18.05
CA ASN A 138 -9.86 -9.56 18.76
C ASN A 138 -10.45 -10.51 17.72
N ALA A 139 -10.70 -11.75 18.09
CA ALA A 139 -11.33 -12.74 17.21
C ALA A 139 -12.58 -12.16 16.51
N ASP A 140 -13.29 -11.27 17.19
CA ASP A 140 -14.45 -10.52 16.70
C ASP A 140 -14.12 -9.52 15.55
N GLU A 141 -12.84 -9.18 15.31
CA GLU A 141 -12.44 -8.30 14.20
C GLU A 141 -11.90 -9.08 12.98
N PHE A 142 -11.50 -10.34 13.14
CA PHE A 142 -11.04 -11.17 12.03
C PHE A 142 -12.16 -11.40 11.00
N PHE A 143 -13.35 -11.67 11.50
CA PHE A 143 -14.52 -11.97 10.70
C PHE A 143 -15.64 -10.98 10.99
N THR A 144 -16.09 -10.28 9.97
CA THR A 144 -17.27 -9.41 10.01
C THR A 144 -18.16 -9.68 8.81
N VAL A 145 -19.41 -9.22 8.84
CA VAL A 145 -20.31 -9.27 7.70
C VAL A 145 -20.70 -7.85 7.34
N HIS A 146 -20.48 -7.46 6.09
CA HIS A 146 -20.89 -6.16 5.55
C HIS A 146 -21.84 -6.37 4.38
N ASN A 147 -23.05 -5.82 4.47
CA ASN A 147 -24.12 -6.01 3.48
C ASN A 147 -24.38 -7.49 3.12
N GLY A 148 -24.28 -8.40 4.08
CA GLY A 148 -24.44 -9.84 3.86
C GLY A 148 -23.18 -10.55 3.34
N THR A 149 -22.14 -9.85 2.97
CA THR A 149 -20.88 -10.42 2.49
C THR A 149 -19.88 -10.62 3.62
N PRO A 150 -19.37 -11.83 3.83
CA PRO A 150 -18.26 -12.12 4.72
C PRO A 150 -17.03 -11.30 4.37
N ARG A 151 -16.45 -10.65 5.38
CA ARG A 151 -15.24 -9.87 5.29
C ARG A 151 -14.20 -10.42 6.23
N LEU A 152 -13.09 -10.88 5.69
CA LEU A 152 -11.99 -11.47 6.43
C LEU A 152 -10.86 -10.46 6.52
N ARG A 153 -10.47 -10.10 7.73
CA ARG A 153 -9.44 -9.10 8.01
C ARG A 153 -8.21 -9.82 8.56
N ILE A 154 -7.14 -9.81 7.79
CA ILE A 154 -5.90 -10.54 8.11
C ILE A 154 -4.81 -9.56 8.53
N ASP A 155 -4.17 -9.85 9.65
CA ASP A 155 -2.98 -9.10 10.11
C ASP A 155 -1.83 -9.27 9.11
N GLY A 156 -1.29 -8.15 8.62
CA GLY A 156 -0.24 -8.11 7.60
C GLY A 156 1.14 -8.53 8.08
N GLN A 157 1.33 -8.83 9.39
CA GLN A 157 2.65 -9.15 9.95
C GLN A 157 2.97 -10.66 9.98
N GLY A 158 2.05 -11.50 9.51
CA GLY A 158 2.24 -12.95 9.50
C GLY A 158 2.28 -13.58 10.89
N SER A 159 1.74 -12.89 11.90
CA SER A 159 1.66 -13.40 13.27
C SER A 159 0.45 -14.30 13.51
N ARG A 160 -0.48 -14.33 12.56
CA ARG A 160 -1.73 -15.09 12.64
C ARG A 160 -2.10 -15.70 11.29
N VAL A 161 -2.84 -16.79 11.33
CA VAL A 161 -3.43 -17.43 10.15
C VAL A 161 -4.95 -17.36 10.28
N GLY A 162 -5.60 -16.77 9.29
CA GLY A 162 -7.06 -16.81 9.18
C GLY A 162 -7.52 -18.14 8.59
N VAL A 163 -8.50 -18.75 9.23
CA VAL A 163 -9.20 -19.94 8.73
C VAL A 163 -10.65 -19.56 8.47
N PHE A 164 -11.13 -19.87 7.27
CA PHE A 164 -12.51 -19.60 6.89
C PHE A 164 -13.08 -20.81 6.15
N ASP A 165 -14.01 -21.46 6.81
CA ASP A 165 -14.70 -22.64 6.29
C ASP A 165 -16.02 -22.23 5.64
N MET A 166 -16.24 -22.72 4.44
CA MET A 166 -17.44 -22.48 3.65
C MET A 166 -18.14 -23.82 3.38
N TYR A 167 -19.42 -23.89 3.64
CA TYR A 167 -20.24 -25.08 3.48
C TYR A 167 -21.19 -24.87 2.29
N PHE A 168 -21.21 -25.84 1.38
CA PHE A 168 -21.96 -25.76 0.15
C PHE A 168 -23.03 -26.86 0.08
N SER A 169 -24.18 -26.54 -0.53
CA SER A 169 -25.20 -27.54 -0.95
C SER A 169 -24.66 -28.40 -2.10
N ALA A 170 -25.43 -29.44 -2.46
CA ALA A 170 -25.16 -30.25 -3.65
C ALA A 170 -25.18 -29.42 -4.95
N ASP A 171 -25.97 -28.34 -4.98
CA ASP A 171 -26.06 -27.39 -6.10
C ASP A 171 -25.01 -26.30 -6.06
N LYS A 172 -24.02 -26.40 -5.15
CA LYS A 172 -22.89 -25.47 -4.94
C LYS A 172 -23.29 -24.08 -4.43
N GLU A 173 -24.46 -23.96 -3.82
CA GLU A 173 -24.85 -22.74 -3.12
C GLU A 173 -24.19 -22.68 -1.74
N LEU A 174 -23.64 -21.52 -1.36
CA LEU A 174 -23.06 -21.29 -0.04
C LEU A 174 -24.20 -21.31 1.01
N THR A 175 -24.21 -22.32 1.87
CA THR A 175 -25.27 -22.52 2.87
C THR A 175 -24.87 -22.04 4.27
N ALA A 176 -23.60 -22.09 4.60
CA ALA A 176 -23.06 -21.62 5.87
C ALA A 176 -21.58 -21.29 5.74
N HIS A 177 -21.09 -20.51 6.65
CA HIS A 177 -19.66 -20.23 6.79
C HIS A 177 -19.31 -19.96 8.25
N GLU A 178 -18.07 -20.23 8.59
CA GLU A 178 -17.49 -19.88 9.89
C GLU A 178 -16.02 -19.49 9.72
N GLY A 179 -15.51 -18.66 10.63
CA GLY A 179 -14.14 -18.21 10.53
C GLY A 179 -13.53 -17.87 11.89
N TYR A 180 -12.26 -18.16 12.01
CA TYR A 180 -11.46 -17.78 13.17
C TYR A 180 -10.02 -17.45 12.74
N ASP A 181 -9.31 -16.73 13.57
CA ASP A 181 -7.89 -16.52 13.39
C ASP A 181 -7.09 -17.30 14.45
N ALA A 182 -6.04 -17.96 14.01
CA ALA A 182 -5.12 -18.70 14.86
C ALA A 182 -3.80 -17.95 15.01
N PRO A 183 -3.37 -17.58 16.21
CA PRO A 183 -2.06 -17.00 16.43
C PRO A 183 -0.96 -18.01 16.12
N LEU A 184 0.10 -17.57 15.45
CA LEU A 184 1.30 -18.36 15.24
C LEU A 184 2.20 -18.23 16.49
N GLU A 185 1.93 -19.09 17.45
CA GLU A 185 2.65 -19.10 18.73
C GLU A 185 4.01 -19.81 18.63
N PRO A 186 4.96 -19.55 19.56
CA PRO A 186 6.31 -20.11 19.52
C PRO A 186 6.39 -21.65 19.56
N HIS A 187 5.32 -22.32 19.93
CA HIS A 187 5.28 -23.80 19.93
C HIS A 187 5.12 -24.42 18.54
N TYR A 188 4.70 -23.63 17.54
CA TYR A 188 4.71 -24.11 16.15
C TYR A 188 6.14 -24.18 15.64
N MET A 189 6.53 -25.33 15.15
CA MET A 189 7.86 -25.51 14.59
C MET A 189 7.98 -24.79 13.26
N ASP A 190 9.04 -24.03 13.10
CA ASP A 190 9.40 -23.42 11.83
C ASP A 190 9.63 -24.50 10.75
N HIS A 191 9.13 -24.24 9.55
CA HIS A 191 9.39 -25.13 8.43
C HIS A 191 10.87 -25.07 8.03
N PRO A 192 11.64 -26.20 8.10
CA PRO A 192 13.10 -26.19 7.94
C PRO A 192 13.59 -25.52 6.65
N GLU A 193 12.89 -25.74 5.54
CA GLU A 193 13.26 -25.14 4.25
C GLU A 193 13.02 -23.62 4.23
N VAL A 194 11.97 -23.13 4.90
CA VAL A 194 11.71 -21.68 5.04
C VAL A 194 12.82 -21.04 5.85
N VAL A 195 13.18 -21.62 6.98
CA VAL A 195 14.30 -21.13 7.84
C VAL A 195 15.61 -21.10 7.04
N ARG A 196 15.90 -22.15 6.28
CA ARG A 196 17.07 -22.21 5.42
C ARG A 196 17.08 -21.11 4.37
N ARG A 197 15.96 -20.88 3.68
CA ARG A 197 15.82 -19.81 2.66
C ARG A 197 15.92 -18.42 3.26
N MET A 198 15.30 -18.17 4.42
CA MET A 198 15.43 -16.91 5.13
C MET A 198 16.87 -16.64 5.56
N GLY A 199 17.57 -17.66 6.06
CA GLY A 199 18.99 -17.55 6.40
C GLY A 199 19.90 -17.26 5.20
N LEU A 200 19.57 -17.81 4.03
CA LEU A 200 20.26 -17.49 2.78
C LEU A 200 19.94 -16.06 2.30
N ALA A 201 18.69 -15.65 2.41
CA ALA A 201 18.26 -14.30 2.03
C ALA A 201 18.91 -13.25 2.93
N ARG A 202 18.95 -13.45 4.25
CA ARG A 202 19.64 -12.56 5.20
C ARG A 202 21.13 -12.43 4.87
N ARG A 203 21.85 -13.55 4.64
CA ARG A 203 23.25 -13.53 4.19
C ARG A 203 23.42 -12.88 2.83
N GLY A 204 22.47 -13.05 1.93
CA GLY A 204 22.47 -12.39 0.63
C GLY A 204 22.16 -10.88 0.75
N ALA A 205 21.38 -10.45 1.73
CA ALA A 205 21.14 -9.04 2.01
C ALA A 205 22.39 -8.38 2.66
N GLU A 206 23.06 -9.09 3.56
CA GLU A 206 24.37 -8.64 4.10
C GLU A 206 25.43 -8.55 3.01
N PHE A 207 25.38 -9.42 1.99
CA PHE A 207 26.29 -9.41 0.83
C PHE A 207 25.84 -8.39 -0.24
N ARG A 208 24.56 -7.99 -0.25
CA ARG A 208 23.97 -7.02 -1.17
C ARG A 208 23.92 -5.59 -0.59
N SER A 209 24.50 -5.35 0.53
CA SER A 209 24.86 -3.99 0.96
C SER A 209 25.91 -3.36 0.03
N GLY A 210 26.45 -4.18 -0.92
CA GLY A 210 27.00 -3.76 -2.19
C GLY A 210 26.02 -4.10 -3.29
N SER A 211 24.99 -3.30 -3.46
CA SER A 211 24.04 -3.43 -4.58
C SER A 211 24.77 -3.53 -5.90
N PRO A 212 24.40 -4.44 -6.81
CA PRO A 212 24.71 -4.22 -8.20
C PRO A 212 23.94 -2.98 -8.59
N ASN A 213 24.67 -1.87 -8.68
CA ASN A 213 24.23 -0.64 -9.31
C ASN A 213 23.88 -0.94 -10.78
N GLU A 214 22.70 -1.41 -11.05
CA GLU A 214 21.95 -0.80 -12.11
C GLU A 214 21.57 0.56 -11.53
N GLU A 215 22.23 1.58 -12.00
CA GLU A 215 21.89 2.99 -11.75
C GLU A 215 20.43 3.17 -12.13
N ILE A 216 19.55 2.96 -11.15
CA ILE A 216 18.24 3.56 -11.23
C ILE A 216 18.57 5.03 -11.14
N PRO A 217 18.35 5.84 -12.19
CA PRO A 217 18.62 7.25 -12.08
C PRO A 217 17.78 7.74 -10.92
N LEU A 218 18.43 7.95 -9.78
CA LEU A 218 17.86 8.66 -8.66
C LEU A 218 17.34 9.94 -9.29
N SER A 219 16.08 10.27 -9.06
CA SER A 219 15.54 11.51 -9.56
C SER A 219 16.38 12.60 -8.92
N GLU A 220 17.30 13.21 -9.68
CA GLU A 220 18.09 14.38 -9.28
C GLU A 220 17.18 15.58 -8.97
N GLU A 221 15.88 15.38 -9.01
CA GLU A 221 14.84 16.38 -8.97
C GLU A 221 14.29 16.67 -7.57
N LEU A 222 14.64 15.86 -6.56
CA LEU A 222 14.24 16.14 -5.17
C LEU A 222 15.17 17.18 -4.56
N LEU A 223 14.64 18.37 -4.28
CA LEU A 223 15.40 19.45 -3.65
C LEU A 223 15.50 19.27 -2.13
N GLY A 224 14.51 18.60 -1.54
CA GLY A 224 14.40 18.48 -0.11
C GLY A 224 14.13 19.82 0.59
N GLN A 225 13.95 19.75 1.90
CA GLN A 225 13.61 20.93 2.72
C GLN A 225 14.71 22.01 2.68
N GLU A 226 15.98 21.62 2.55
CA GLU A 226 17.09 22.58 2.49
C GLU A 226 17.10 23.36 1.18
N GLY A 227 16.91 22.66 0.05
CA GLY A 227 16.81 23.29 -1.27
C GLY A 227 15.61 24.24 -1.37
N CYS A 228 14.44 23.80 -0.90
CA CYS A 228 13.25 24.65 -0.85
C CYS A 228 13.42 25.84 0.09
N GLY A 229 14.03 25.63 1.26
CA GLY A 229 14.25 26.65 2.29
C GLY A 229 15.13 27.82 1.84
N SER A 230 16.03 27.61 0.87
CA SER A 230 16.90 28.64 0.33
C SER A 230 16.14 29.81 -0.31
N CYS A 231 14.95 29.57 -0.87
CA CYS A 231 14.08 30.57 -1.48
C CYS A 231 12.78 30.80 -0.70
N HIS A 232 12.33 29.83 0.07
CA HIS A 232 11.08 29.84 0.82
C HIS A 232 11.29 29.85 2.35
N GLU A 233 12.12 30.78 2.83
CA GLU A 233 12.57 30.85 4.24
C GLU A 233 11.38 30.89 5.24
N ALA A 234 10.37 31.70 4.96
CA ALA A 234 9.23 31.85 5.86
C ALA A 234 8.40 30.53 5.97
N GLN A 235 8.22 29.85 4.85
CA GLN A 235 7.52 28.56 4.78
C GLN A 235 8.35 27.45 5.44
N HIS A 236 9.67 27.45 5.22
CA HIS A 236 10.58 26.51 5.84
C HIS A 236 10.60 26.67 7.37
N LYS A 237 10.71 27.90 7.87
CA LYS A 237 10.65 28.19 9.31
C LYS A 237 9.32 27.75 9.93
N PHE A 238 8.20 27.99 9.22
CA PHE A 238 6.90 27.51 9.66
C PHE A 238 6.87 25.99 9.71
N TRP A 239 7.28 25.31 8.63
CA TRP A 239 7.33 23.85 8.56
C TRP A 239 8.13 23.24 9.71
N GLN A 240 9.29 23.79 10.04
CA GLN A 240 10.11 23.36 11.18
C GLN A 240 9.36 23.36 12.52
N SER A 241 8.32 24.19 12.66
CA SER A 241 7.47 24.23 13.85
C SER A 241 6.34 23.20 13.86
N THR A 242 6.14 22.48 12.76
CA THR A 242 5.06 21.48 12.63
C THR A 242 5.53 20.08 13.05
N SER A 243 4.57 19.21 13.35
CA SER A 243 4.85 17.79 13.62
C SER A 243 5.48 17.08 12.41
N HIS A 244 5.22 17.55 11.18
CA HIS A 244 5.77 16.97 9.96
C HIS A 244 7.31 17.06 9.88
N ALA A 245 7.90 18.08 10.46
CA ALA A 245 9.36 18.23 10.55
C ALA A 245 10.00 17.30 11.60
N HIS A 246 9.24 16.47 12.27
CA HIS A 246 9.71 15.60 13.36
C HIS A 246 9.13 14.19 13.28
N THR A 247 8.64 13.78 12.12
CA THR A 247 7.97 12.48 11.94
C THR A 247 8.92 11.30 12.02
N PHE A 248 10.13 11.42 11.46
CA PHE A 248 11.12 10.35 11.48
C PHE A 248 11.68 10.11 12.90
N VAL A 249 11.83 11.15 13.70
CA VAL A 249 12.22 11.04 15.11
C VAL A 249 11.24 10.17 15.91
N SER A 250 9.96 10.12 15.51
CA SER A 250 8.98 9.23 16.15
C SER A 250 9.31 7.76 15.89
N LEU A 251 9.79 7.42 14.70
CA LEU A 251 10.23 6.06 14.36
C LEU A 251 11.51 5.68 15.10
N GLU A 252 12.44 6.62 15.24
CA GLU A 252 13.68 6.38 16.00
C GLU A 252 13.38 6.05 17.47
N LYS A 253 12.39 6.72 18.07
CA LYS A 253 11.96 6.46 19.45
C LYS A 253 11.32 5.08 19.66
N THR A 254 10.69 4.53 18.64
CA THR A 254 10.04 3.21 18.69
C THR A 254 10.92 2.09 18.14
N GLY A 255 12.04 2.42 17.49
CA GLY A 255 12.91 1.45 16.82
C GLY A 255 12.42 1.04 15.43
N ASP A 256 11.43 1.75 14.88
CA ASP A 256 10.77 1.43 13.61
C ASP A 256 11.41 2.12 12.39
N GLN A 257 12.51 2.84 12.57
CA GLN A 257 13.16 3.65 11.52
C GLN A 257 13.71 2.82 10.34
N LYS A 258 13.75 1.50 10.47
CA LYS A 258 14.16 0.57 9.39
C LYS A 258 12.97 -0.16 8.76
N ARG A 259 11.77 0.10 9.22
CA ARG A 259 10.56 -0.55 8.70
C ARG A 259 10.08 0.14 7.43
N MET A 260 10.08 -0.60 6.32
CA MET A 260 9.68 -0.07 5.01
C MET A 260 8.23 0.42 4.95
N ASP A 261 7.34 -0.17 5.73
CA ASP A 261 5.94 0.22 5.84
C ASP A 261 5.75 1.54 6.62
N CYS A 262 6.73 1.97 7.42
CA CYS A 262 6.70 3.22 8.16
C CYS A 262 7.39 4.36 7.38
N ILE A 263 8.56 4.09 6.83
CA ILE A 263 9.42 5.14 6.26
C ILE A 263 8.82 5.83 5.03
N GLY A 264 7.95 5.16 4.28
CA GLY A 264 7.28 5.76 3.12
C GLY A 264 6.41 6.98 3.46
N CYS A 265 5.86 7.04 4.69
CA CYS A 265 5.09 8.18 5.18
C CYS A 265 5.93 9.14 6.05
N HIS A 266 7.09 8.71 6.53
CA HIS A 266 7.92 9.47 7.47
C HIS A 266 9.19 10.05 6.85
N THR A 267 9.33 9.93 5.52
CA THR A 267 10.48 10.48 4.76
C THR A 267 10.03 11.09 3.45
N LEU A 268 10.89 11.88 2.84
CA LEU A 268 10.76 12.29 1.46
C LEU A 268 11.58 11.34 0.57
N GLY A 269 11.01 10.89 -0.55
CA GLY A 269 11.77 10.22 -1.60
C GLY A 269 12.04 8.72 -1.39
N TYR A 270 11.47 8.08 -0.37
CA TYR A 270 11.53 6.64 -0.26
C TYR A 270 10.92 5.95 -1.50
N GLY A 271 11.68 5.03 -2.08
CA GLY A 271 11.31 4.38 -3.34
C GLY A 271 11.58 5.22 -4.60
N ILE A 272 12.03 6.47 -4.46
CA ILE A 272 12.41 7.37 -5.56
C ILE A 272 13.90 7.71 -5.51
N SER A 273 14.37 8.19 -4.38
CA SER A 273 15.76 8.65 -4.19
C SER A 273 16.58 7.69 -3.35
N PHE A 274 15.93 6.86 -2.55
CA PHE A 274 16.57 5.80 -1.77
C PHE A 274 15.62 4.63 -1.54
N ILE A 275 16.17 3.47 -1.27
CA ILE A 275 15.44 2.24 -0.91
C ILE A 275 15.89 1.78 0.48
N ASP A 276 17.18 1.90 0.78
CA ASP A 276 17.72 1.57 2.09
C ASP A 276 17.38 2.70 3.08
N PRO A 277 16.73 2.38 4.21
CA PRO A 277 16.46 3.38 5.25
C PRO A 277 17.71 4.11 5.78
N GLU A 278 18.87 3.50 5.67
CA GLU A 278 20.13 4.11 6.10
C GLU A 278 20.59 5.25 5.18
N GLU A 279 20.08 5.28 3.95
CA GLU A 279 20.36 6.34 2.97
C GLU A 279 19.45 7.57 3.15
N ALA A 280 18.46 7.49 4.04
CA ALA A 280 17.45 8.54 4.26
C ALA A 280 17.99 9.83 4.90
N VAL A 281 19.30 9.99 5.08
CA VAL A 281 19.90 11.04 5.91
C VAL A 281 19.44 12.46 5.55
N SER A 282 19.34 12.77 4.26
CA SER A 282 18.92 14.09 3.76
C SER A 282 17.40 14.21 3.58
N PHE A 283 16.68 13.10 3.63
CA PHE A 283 15.27 13.03 3.31
C PHE A 283 14.39 12.56 4.47
N LYS A 284 14.93 12.57 5.70
CA LYS A 284 14.15 12.35 6.90
C LYS A 284 13.03 13.37 7.00
N GLU A 285 11.95 13.00 7.64
CA GLU A 285 10.76 13.81 7.90
C GLU A 285 9.84 13.97 6.67
N VAL A 286 8.61 14.39 6.91
CA VAL A 286 7.67 14.79 5.86
C VAL A 286 8.03 16.20 5.42
N GLN A 287 8.60 16.30 4.22
CA GLN A 287 9.15 17.56 3.69
C GLN A 287 8.21 18.23 2.68
N CYS A 288 8.66 19.34 2.10
CA CYS A 288 7.84 20.19 1.22
C CYS A 288 7.22 19.41 0.05
N GLU A 289 8.01 18.57 -0.60
CA GLU A 289 7.60 17.84 -1.80
C GLU A 289 6.63 16.67 -1.51
N ASN A 290 6.53 16.20 -0.26
CA ASN A 290 5.49 15.25 0.12
C ASN A 290 4.08 15.84 -0.06
N CYS A 291 3.93 17.14 0.15
CA CYS A 291 2.66 17.85 -0.02
C CYS A 291 2.53 18.48 -1.40
N HIS A 292 3.57 19.15 -1.87
CA HIS A 292 3.54 19.95 -3.10
C HIS A 292 3.89 19.14 -4.36
N GLY A 293 4.42 17.93 -4.19
CA GLY A 293 4.94 17.10 -5.28
C GLY A 293 6.31 17.59 -5.78
N VAL A 294 6.86 16.81 -6.72
CA VAL A 294 8.11 17.14 -7.39
C VAL A 294 7.81 17.96 -8.64
N ARG A 295 8.56 19.04 -8.86
CA ARG A 295 8.41 19.88 -10.04
C ARG A 295 9.78 20.20 -10.62
N ALA A 296 10.15 19.42 -11.66
CA ALA A 296 11.39 19.63 -12.39
C ALA A 296 11.51 21.08 -12.92
N GLY A 297 12.67 21.65 -12.79
CA GLY A 297 12.99 22.99 -13.26
C GLY A 297 12.39 24.15 -12.45
N HIS A 298 11.73 23.87 -11.30
CA HIS A 298 11.17 24.94 -10.46
C HIS A 298 12.26 25.83 -9.86
N ALA A 299 13.35 25.24 -9.40
CA ALA A 299 14.45 26.00 -8.79
C ALA A 299 15.12 26.93 -9.82
N GLU A 300 15.26 26.49 -11.05
CA GLU A 300 15.86 27.26 -12.15
C GLU A 300 14.88 28.29 -12.72
N ASN A 301 13.59 27.96 -12.73
CA ASN A 301 12.58 28.81 -13.34
C ASN A 301 11.25 28.86 -12.54
N PRO A 302 11.23 29.48 -11.37
CA PRO A 302 10.09 29.45 -10.43
C PRO A 302 8.79 30.03 -11.01
N ARG A 303 8.88 30.90 -12.00
CA ARG A 303 7.69 31.51 -12.62
C ARG A 303 7.00 30.63 -13.66
N GLN A 304 7.73 29.71 -14.28
CA GLN A 304 7.19 28.79 -15.30
C GLN A 304 6.74 27.48 -14.70
N ALA A 305 7.41 27.00 -13.68
CA ALA A 305 7.10 25.74 -13.00
C ALA A 305 6.40 25.99 -11.64
N VAL A 306 5.20 26.55 -11.66
CA VAL A 306 4.46 26.90 -10.44
C VAL A 306 3.77 25.66 -9.84
N PHE A 307 3.88 25.51 -8.53
CA PHE A 307 3.11 24.51 -7.79
C PHE A 307 1.65 24.93 -7.64
N GLY A 308 0.74 23.96 -7.78
CA GLY A 308 -0.67 24.14 -7.48
C GLY A 308 -1.00 24.12 -5.98
N SER A 309 -2.28 24.25 -5.66
CA SER A 309 -2.76 24.05 -4.29
C SER A 309 -2.62 22.55 -3.92
N VAL A 310 -2.27 22.31 -2.65
CA VAL A 310 -2.26 20.94 -2.10
C VAL A 310 -3.69 20.44 -2.00
N ALA A 311 -3.97 19.30 -2.62
CA ALA A 311 -5.30 18.70 -2.59
C ALA A 311 -5.47 17.86 -1.32
N GLU A 312 -6.70 17.76 -0.81
CA GLU A 312 -7.03 16.99 0.38
C GLU A 312 -6.55 15.53 0.29
N ASN A 313 -6.68 14.91 -0.87
CA ASN A 313 -6.23 13.54 -1.10
C ASN A 313 -4.72 13.32 -0.89
N THR A 314 -3.91 14.36 -0.94
CA THR A 314 -2.49 14.29 -0.60
C THR A 314 -2.31 13.97 0.88
N CYS A 315 -3.12 14.53 1.75
CA CYS A 315 -3.10 14.24 3.19
C CYS A 315 -3.53 12.80 3.48
N TRP A 316 -4.56 12.33 2.79
CA TRP A 316 -5.07 10.97 2.95
C TRP A 316 -4.10 9.87 2.50
N SER A 317 -3.06 10.20 1.74
CA SER A 317 -2.03 9.21 1.38
C SER A 317 -1.27 8.68 2.59
N CYS A 318 -1.13 9.49 3.64
CA CYS A 318 -0.49 9.12 4.90
C CYS A 318 -1.49 9.06 6.07
N HIS A 319 -2.44 10.00 6.14
CA HIS A 319 -3.44 10.10 7.19
C HIS A 319 -4.73 9.35 6.85
N ASN A 320 -4.62 8.10 6.47
CA ASN A 320 -5.77 7.24 6.20
C ASN A 320 -6.02 6.28 7.38
N PRO A 321 -7.25 5.74 7.53
CA PRO A 321 -7.60 4.85 8.64
C PRO A 321 -6.76 3.59 8.76
N THR A 322 -6.04 3.22 7.71
CA THR A 322 -5.12 2.07 7.70
C THR A 322 -3.87 2.33 8.55
N PHE A 323 -3.37 3.57 8.52
CA PHE A 323 -2.09 3.93 9.16
C PHE A 323 -2.24 4.86 10.36
N THR A 324 -3.35 5.61 10.43
CA THR A 324 -3.60 6.54 11.54
C THR A 324 -4.81 6.10 12.35
N GLN A 325 -4.72 6.25 13.66
CA GLN A 325 -5.88 6.01 14.53
C GLN A 325 -6.96 7.04 14.21
N LYS A 326 -8.20 6.54 14.05
CA LYS A 326 -9.52 7.20 14.00
C LYS A 326 -9.56 8.71 13.71
N ASP A 327 -10.42 9.04 12.76
CA ASP A 327 -11.00 10.36 12.56
C ASP A 327 -9.96 11.47 12.34
N PHE A 328 -9.18 11.32 11.24
CA PHE A 328 -8.37 12.43 10.78
C PHE A 328 -9.31 13.58 10.37
N ASP A 329 -9.39 14.58 11.23
CA ASP A 329 -10.09 15.82 10.95
C ASP A 329 -9.25 16.70 10.02
N TYR A 330 -9.48 16.54 8.72
CA TYR A 330 -8.79 17.32 7.69
C TYR A 330 -8.99 18.82 7.93
N ALA A 331 -10.22 19.28 8.14
CA ALA A 331 -10.54 20.69 8.27
C ALA A 331 -9.87 21.31 9.52
N GLY A 332 -9.97 20.65 10.67
CA GLY A 332 -9.39 21.13 11.91
C GLY A 332 -7.87 21.03 11.99
N THR A 333 -7.26 20.17 11.18
CA THR A 333 -5.79 20.01 11.16
C THR A 333 -5.11 20.81 10.06
N LEU A 334 -5.80 21.17 8.99
CA LEU A 334 -5.23 21.89 7.85
C LEU A 334 -4.54 23.20 8.25
N GLU A 335 -5.15 23.97 9.16
CA GLU A 335 -4.58 25.25 9.63
C GLU A 335 -3.21 25.09 10.31
N ARG A 336 -2.97 23.92 10.94
CA ARG A 336 -1.72 23.64 11.67
C ARG A 336 -0.54 23.34 10.75
N VAL A 337 -0.80 23.01 9.48
CA VAL A 337 0.22 22.62 8.51
C VAL A 337 0.20 23.48 7.24
N SER A 338 -0.74 24.43 7.14
CA SER A 338 -0.85 25.34 6.00
C SER A 338 0.28 26.37 6.01
N CYS A 339 1.15 26.29 5.03
CA CYS A 339 2.27 27.23 4.89
C CYS A 339 1.78 28.68 4.75
N PRO A 340 2.50 29.65 5.32
CA PRO A 340 2.25 31.07 5.09
C PRO A 340 2.23 31.41 3.60
N LYS A 341 1.31 32.28 3.18
CA LYS A 341 1.27 32.73 1.79
C LYS A 341 2.56 33.43 1.40
N ILE A 342 3.04 33.13 0.21
CA ILE A 342 4.17 33.87 -0.36
C ILE A 342 3.73 35.31 -0.58
N GLN A 343 4.41 36.25 0.06
CA GLN A 343 4.25 37.66 -0.22
C GLN A 343 4.90 37.93 -1.59
N ARG A 344 4.09 38.29 -2.58
CA ARG A 344 4.55 38.62 -3.95
C ARG A 344 5.07 40.04 -3.98
#